data_bada985c686e7c95433d55eb6ccdd482
#
_entry.id   bada985c686e7c95433d55eb6ccdd482
#
_cell.length_a   1.000
_cell.length_b   1.000
_cell.length_c   1.000
_cell.angle_alpha   90.00
_cell.angle_beta   90.00
_cell.angle_gamma   90.00
#
_symmetry.space_group_name_H-M   'P 1'
#
loop_
_entity.id
_entity.type
_entity.pdbx_description
1 polymer ?
#
loop_
_entity_poly.entity_id
_entity_poly.type
_entity_poly.pdbx_seq_one_letter_code
_entity_poly.pdbx_strand_id
1 'polypeptide(L)'
;PLLVLEVDPGVQCVLIESHEREVGSCQHAVAQNLHAHIHLGAGAQLQHLRIAAPVADDSVAHHLHINVAAGAQYAQALVATSAGYHLQRSLVQLQGKGAQAHSAALLLAGAHKIDHQSYTRMQAAHSASTVETLTLAQGKAHAVANAYTTIAAGADEANVRQRLAGVPL
;
A
#
# COMPACT_ATOMS: atom_id res chain seq x y z
N PRO A 1 5.66 15.61 -1.25
CA PRO A 1 4.29 15.92 -1.72
C PRO A 1 3.24 15.27 -0.83
N LEU A 2 2.05 15.86 -0.79
CA LEU A 2 0.88 15.38 -0.05
C LEU A 2 -0.29 15.21 -1.02
N LEU A 3 -0.91 14.04 -1.01
CA LEU A 3 -2.20 13.74 -1.64
C LEU A 3 -3.26 13.57 -0.56
N VAL A 4 -4.38 14.26 -0.70
CA VAL A 4 -5.57 14.03 0.12
C VAL A 4 -6.73 13.69 -0.82
N LEU A 5 -7.37 12.55 -0.61
CA LEU A 5 -8.52 12.08 -1.38
C LEU A 5 -9.66 11.74 -0.42
N GLU A 6 -10.80 12.36 -0.64
CA GLU A 6 -12.06 12.02 0.01
C GLU A 6 -13.02 11.43 -1.02
N VAL A 7 -13.58 10.27 -0.73
CA VAL A 7 -14.57 9.60 -1.57
C VAL A 7 -15.89 9.61 -0.81
N ASP A 8 -16.87 10.30 -1.38
CA ASP A 8 -18.19 10.48 -0.75
C ASP A 8 -18.91 9.12 -0.57
N PRO A 9 -19.87 9.05 0.38
CA PRO A 9 -20.63 7.83 0.60
C PRO A 9 -21.27 7.26 -0.68
N GLY A 10 -21.14 5.95 -0.87
CA GLY A 10 -21.70 5.21 -2.01
C GLY A 10 -21.03 5.45 -3.35
N VAL A 11 -20.03 6.32 -3.44
CA VAL A 11 -19.30 6.59 -4.68
C VAL A 11 -18.34 5.45 -5.01
N GLN A 12 -18.27 5.09 -6.30
CA GLN A 12 -17.30 4.14 -6.83
C GLN A 12 -16.31 4.87 -7.72
N CYS A 13 -15.01 4.69 -7.48
CA CYS A 13 -13.98 5.34 -8.27
C CYS A 13 -12.72 4.48 -8.42
N VAL A 14 -11.89 4.88 -9.37
CA VAL A 14 -10.57 4.31 -9.64
C VAL A 14 -9.54 5.40 -9.53
N LEU A 15 -8.47 5.15 -8.76
CA LEU A 15 -7.29 6.01 -8.70
C LEU A 15 -6.11 5.26 -9.32
N ILE A 16 -5.45 5.89 -10.28
CA ILE A 16 -4.19 5.41 -10.83
C ILE A 16 -3.10 6.41 -10.40
N GLU A 17 -2.13 5.92 -9.65
CA GLU A 17 -1.03 6.70 -9.11
C GLU A 17 0.29 6.15 -9.65
N SER A 18 1.04 6.97 -10.39
CA SER A 18 2.35 6.61 -10.92
C SER A 18 3.41 7.54 -10.36
N HIS A 19 4.45 6.95 -9.78
CA HIS A 19 5.62 7.63 -9.24
C HIS A 19 6.85 7.19 -10.00
N GLU A 20 7.13 7.93 -11.04
CA GLU A 20 8.26 7.69 -11.94
C GLU A 20 9.07 8.99 -12.08
N ARG A 21 10.33 8.84 -12.34
CA ARG A 21 11.19 9.95 -12.71
C ARG A 21 11.75 9.71 -14.10
N GLU A 22 11.65 10.70 -14.97
CA GLU A 22 12.26 10.62 -16.29
C GLU A 22 13.78 10.52 -16.17
N VAL A 23 14.34 9.52 -16.83
CA VAL A 23 15.79 9.31 -16.88
C VAL A 23 16.45 10.50 -17.60
N GLY A 24 17.41 11.14 -16.92
CA GLY A 24 18.09 12.33 -17.47
C GLY A 24 17.51 13.67 -17.03
N SER A 25 16.36 13.69 -16.36
CA SER A 25 15.78 14.94 -15.80
C SER A 25 16.64 15.56 -14.69
N CYS A 26 17.45 14.75 -14.01
CA CYS A 26 18.42 15.16 -13.00
C CYS A 26 19.59 14.18 -12.98
N GLN A 27 20.82 14.71 -12.94
CA GLN A 27 22.03 13.85 -12.90
C GLN A 27 22.35 13.32 -11.49
N HIS A 28 21.65 13.78 -10.46
CA HIS A 28 21.88 13.41 -9.07
C HIS A 28 20.73 12.56 -8.55
N ALA A 29 21.02 11.70 -7.56
CA ALA A 29 20.02 10.99 -6.80
C ALA A 29 19.05 11.97 -6.11
N VAL A 30 17.77 11.65 -6.12
CA VAL A 30 16.71 12.47 -5.55
C VAL A 30 16.13 11.78 -4.32
N ALA A 31 15.88 12.56 -3.27
CA ALA A 31 15.12 12.11 -2.12
C ALA A 31 13.65 12.56 -2.25
N GLN A 32 12.72 11.60 -2.21
CA GLN A 32 11.28 11.86 -2.28
C GLN A 32 10.59 11.31 -1.05
N ASN A 33 9.76 12.14 -0.42
CA ASN A 33 8.86 11.71 0.64
C ASN A 33 7.43 12.07 0.24
N LEU A 34 6.60 11.04 0.07
CA LEU A 34 5.23 11.14 -0.39
C LEU A 34 4.28 10.69 0.72
N HIS A 35 3.28 11.52 1.00
CA HIS A 35 2.21 11.18 1.93
C HIS A 35 0.88 11.19 1.19
N ALA A 36 0.10 10.14 1.36
CA ALA A 36 -1.25 10.06 0.84
C ALA A 36 -2.22 9.74 1.98
N HIS A 37 -3.27 10.54 2.09
CA HIS A 37 -4.39 10.33 3.00
C HIS A 37 -5.65 10.11 2.20
N ILE A 38 -6.27 8.96 2.38
CA ILE A 38 -7.50 8.57 1.66
C ILE A 38 -8.59 8.30 2.70
N HIS A 39 -9.74 8.89 2.50
CA HIS A 39 -10.92 8.64 3.29
C HIS A 39 -12.07 8.13 2.42
N LEU A 40 -12.59 6.95 2.75
CA LEU A 40 -13.74 6.37 2.07
C LEU A 40 -14.99 6.52 2.94
N GLY A 41 -15.97 7.25 2.44
CA GLY A 41 -17.29 7.37 3.06
C GLY A 41 -18.05 6.04 3.09
N ALA A 42 -19.14 5.98 3.86
CA ALA A 42 -19.91 4.76 4.02
C ALA A 42 -20.37 4.17 2.66
N GLY A 43 -20.14 2.88 2.46
CA GLY A 43 -20.47 2.18 1.21
C GLY A 43 -19.67 2.59 -0.03
N ALA A 44 -18.69 3.49 0.10
CA ALA A 44 -17.82 3.87 -1.00
C ALA A 44 -16.91 2.73 -1.45
N GLN A 45 -16.49 2.74 -2.72
CA GLN A 45 -15.56 1.75 -3.27
C GLN A 45 -14.43 2.45 -4.01
N LEU A 46 -13.19 2.12 -3.67
CA LEU A 46 -12.00 2.62 -4.35
C LEU A 46 -11.14 1.46 -4.83
N GLN A 47 -10.87 1.46 -6.14
CA GLN A 47 -9.79 0.66 -6.74
C GLN A 47 -8.58 1.56 -6.93
N HIS A 48 -7.43 1.18 -6.37
CA HIS A 48 -6.23 2.00 -6.35
C HIS A 48 -5.05 1.22 -6.96
N LEU A 49 -4.69 1.56 -8.20
CA LEU A 49 -3.48 1.05 -8.82
C LEU A 49 -2.32 2.01 -8.53
N ARG A 50 -1.23 1.47 -7.96
CA ARG A 50 -0.02 2.23 -7.67
C ARG A 50 1.17 1.62 -8.39
N ILE A 51 1.91 2.47 -9.09
CA ILE A 51 3.16 2.11 -9.75
C ILE A 51 4.26 2.99 -9.16
N ALA A 52 5.30 2.38 -8.59
CA ALA A 52 6.41 3.09 -7.99
C ALA A 52 7.73 2.56 -8.60
N ALA A 53 8.22 3.27 -9.60
CA ALA A 53 9.43 2.92 -10.34
C ALA A 53 10.48 4.05 -10.26
N PRO A 54 11.13 4.25 -9.09
CA PRO A 54 12.18 5.25 -8.93
C PRO A 54 13.42 4.88 -9.73
N VAL A 55 14.27 5.87 -9.99
CA VAL A 55 15.61 5.64 -10.54
C VAL A 55 16.48 4.94 -9.50
N ALA A 56 17.43 4.10 -9.95
CA ALA A 56 18.14 3.15 -9.11
C ALA A 56 18.80 3.75 -7.84
N ASP A 57 19.35 4.95 -7.92
CA ASP A 57 20.05 5.59 -6.78
C ASP A 57 19.15 6.52 -5.95
N ASP A 58 17.89 6.68 -6.32
CA ASP A 58 16.95 7.52 -5.57
C ASP A 58 16.65 6.96 -4.18
N SER A 59 16.28 7.86 -3.27
CA SER A 59 15.74 7.53 -1.96
C SER A 59 14.26 7.91 -1.90
N VAL A 60 13.38 6.93 -1.74
CA VAL A 60 11.93 7.13 -1.81
C VAL A 60 11.26 6.56 -0.56
N ALA A 61 10.41 7.37 0.05
CA ALA A 61 9.53 6.91 1.13
C ALA A 61 8.08 7.32 0.81
N HIS A 62 7.21 6.33 0.67
CA HIS A 62 5.79 6.52 0.46
C HIS A 62 5.02 6.09 1.71
N HIS A 63 4.21 7.00 2.23
CA HIS A 63 3.35 6.76 3.39
C HIS A 63 1.89 6.92 2.95
N LEU A 64 1.13 5.85 3.06
CA LEU A 64 -0.27 5.80 2.66
C LEU A 64 -1.14 5.51 3.88
N HIS A 65 -2.09 6.39 4.14
CA HIS A 65 -3.09 6.29 5.20
C HIS A 65 -4.46 6.17 4.60
N ILE A 66 -5.20 5.10 4.94
CA ILE A 66 -6.54 4.86 4.41
C ILE A 66 -7.51 4.64 5.56
N ASN A 67 -8.57 5.43 5.60
CA ASN A 67 -9.70 5.26 6.49
C ASN A 67 -10.90 4.71 5.72
N VAL A 68 -11.44 3.58 6.16
CA VAL A 68 -12.53 2.87 5.49
C VAL A 68 -13.75 2.86 6.42
N ALA A 69 -14.79 3.60 6.04
CA ALA A 69 -16.03 3.70 6.79
C ALA A 69 -16.91 2.45 6.62
N ALA A 70 -18.10 2.45 7.25
CA ALA A 70 -19.00 1.31 7.26
C ALA A 70 -19.39 0.84 5.85
N GLY A 71 -19.26 -0.45 5.59
CA GLY A 71 -19.59 -1.07 4.32
C GLY A 71 -18.74 -0.62 3.13
N ALA A 72 -17.76 0.25 3.33
CA ALA A 72 -16.87 0.70 2.27
C ALA A 72 -15.81 -0.35 1.93
N GLN A 73 -15.29 -0.28 0.70
CA GLN A 73 -14.35 -1.25 0.16
C GLN A 73 -13.14 -0.53 -0.45
N TYR A 74 -11.97 -0.91 -0.02
CA TYR A 74 -10.70 -0.46 -0.56
C TYR A 74 -9.95 -1.63 -1.19
N ALA A 75 -9.60 -1.53 -2.47
CA ALA A 75 -8.78 -2.50 -3.17
C ALA A 75 -7.55 -1.82 -3.75
N GLN A 76 -6.36 -2.30 -3.38
CA GLN A 76 -5.09 -1.76 -3.87
C GLN A 76 -4.31 -2.83 -4.63
N ALA A 77 -3.69 -2.42 -5.75
CA ALA A 77 -2.61 -3.14 -6.39
C ALA A 77 -1.38 -2.23 -6.46
N LEU A 78 -0.25 -2.68 -5.89
CA LEU A 78 1.03 -1.99 -5.93
C LEU A 78 2.02 -2.79 -6.78
N VAL A 79 2.68 -2.14 -7.73
CA VAL A 79 3.89 -2.63 -8.38
C VAL A 79 5.02 -1.67 -8.05
N ALA A 80 6.10 -2.17 -7.44
CA ALA A 80 7.21 -1.33 -7.03
C ALA A 80 8.57 -1.96 -7.35
N THR A 81 9.52 -1.14 -7.82
CA THR A 81 10.90 -1.55 -8.07
C THR A 81 11.82 -1.04 -6.97
N SER A 82 12.97 -1.72 -6.78
CA SER A 82 13.98 -1.29 -5.81
C SER A 82 14.72 -0.02 -6.25
N ALA A 83 15.21 0.74 -5.26
CA ALA A 83 16.08 1.89 -5.43
C ALA A 83 17.16 1.90 -4.33
N GLY A 84 18.01 2.91 -4.28
CA GLY A 84 19.01 3.09 -3.24
C GLY A 84 18.40 2.97 -1.83
N TYR A 85 17.25 3.63 -1.64
CA TYR A 85 16.34 3.38 -0.52
C TYR A 85 14.89 3.48 -1.01
N HIS A 86 14.09 2.43 -0.81
CA HIS A 86 12.68 2.46 -1.20
C HIS A 86 11.80 1.87 -0.10
N LEU A 87 11.05 2.74 0.59
CA LEU A 87 10.07 2.37 1.58
C LEU A 87 8.65 2.57 1.04
N GLN A 88 7.84 1.53 1.10
CA GLN A 88 6.39 1.58 0.90
C GLN A 88 5.71 1.21 2.22
N ARG A 89 5.08 2.18 2.87
CA ARG A 89 4.36 1.96 4.13
C ARG A 89 2.89 2.31 3.96
N SER A 90 2.01 1.40 4.34
CA SER A 90 0.57 1.64 4.36
C SER A 90 -0.02 1.37 5.74
N LEU A 91 -0.98 2.20 6.13
CA LEU A 91 -1.86 1.97 7.28
C LEU A 91 -3.30 2.03 6.81
N VAL A 92 -4.00 0.91 6.87
CA VAL A 92 -5.42 0.79 6.56
C VAL A 92 -6.20 0.66 7.87
N GLN A 93 -7.16 1.54 8.08
CA GLN A 93 -8.01 1.54 9.26
C GLN A 93 -9.45 1.20 8.84
N LEU A 94 -9.93 0.01 9.24
CA LEU A 94 -11.30 -0.44 9.02
C LEU A 94 -12.15 0.03 10.20
N GLN A 95 -12.73 1.23 10.06
CA GLN A 95 -13.36 1.97 11.15
C GLN A 95 -14.84 1.67 11.32
N GLY A 96 -15.50 1.17 10.28
CA GLY A 96 -16.92 0.92 10.29
C GLY A 96 -17.30 -0.56 10.11
N LYS A 97 -18.50 -0.91 10.61
CA LYS A 97 -19.02 -2.27 10.45
C LYS A 97 -19.05 -2.69 8.98
N GLY A 98 -18.54 -3.90 8.67
CA GLY A 98 -18.49 -4.44 7.32
C GLY A 98 -17.49 -3.76 6.39
N ALA A 99 -16.58 -2.92 6.90
CA ALA A 99 -15.51 -2.33 6.12
C ALA A 99 -14.55 -3.41 5.58
N GLN A 100 -14.10 -3.26 4.35
CA GLN A 100 -13.26 -4.26 3.70
C GLN A 100 -12.02 -3.62 3.08
N ALA A 101 -10.88 -4.32 3.15
CA ALA A 101 -9.66 -3.94 2.46
C ALA A 101 -8.99 -5.14 1.81
N HIS A 102 -8.55 -4.97 0.58
CA HIS A 102 -7.70 -5.92 -0.14
C HIS A 102 -6.47 -5.19 -0.65
N SER A 103 -5.29 -5.60 -0.23
CA SER A 103 -4.01 -5.04 -0.67
C SER A 103 -3.15 -6.13 -1.29
N ALA A 104 -2.83 -5.97 -2.58
CA ALA A 104 -1.90 -6.81 -3.30
C ALA A 104 -0.65 -6.01 -3.67
N ALA A 105 0.55 -6.58 -3.50
CA ALA A 105 1.80 -5.95 -3.85
C ALA A 105 2.74 -6.90 -4.58
N LEU A 106 3.33 -6.42 -5.67
CA LEU A 106 4.44 -7.05 -6.38
C LEU A 106 5.68 -6.17 -6.23
N LEU A 107 6.71 -6.70 -5.58
CA LEU A 107 7.96 -5.99 -5.33
C LEU A 107 9.08 -6.61 -6.15
N LEU A 108 9.73 -5.81 -6.98
CA LEU A 108 10.79 -6.23 -7.89
C LEU A 108 12.12 -5.63 -7.45
N ALA A 109 12.94 -6.41 -6.76
CA ALA A 109 14.26 -5.98 -6.29
C ALA A 109 15.34 -6.44 -7.28
N GLY A 110 15.80 -5.53 -8.15
CA GLY A 110 16.80 -5.80 -9.17
C GLY A 110 18.25 -5.60 -8.72
N ALA A 111 18.56 -4.49 -8.04
CA ALA A 111 19.94 -4.13 -7.69
C ALA A 111 20.11 -3.63 -6.24
N HIS A 112 19.08 -3.07 -5.63
CA HIS A 112 19.13 -2.39 -4.34
C HIS A 112 18.08 -2.96 -3.39
N LYS A 113 17.54 -2.12 -2.51
CA LYS A 113 16.61 -2.53 -1.46
C LYS A 113 15.20 -1.98 -1.72
N ILE A 114 14.19 -2.78 -1.40
CA ILE A 114 12.81 -2.34 -1.21
C ILE A 114 12.26 -2.88 0.11
N ASP A 115 11.59 -2.03 0.87
CA ASP A 115 10.93 -2.36 2.13
C ASP A 115 9.44 -2.05 2.02
N HIS A 116 8.59 -3.04 2.21
CA HIS A 116 7.14 -2.91 2.19
C HIS A 116 6.57 -3.25 3.56
N GLN A 117 5.88 -2.30 4.17
CA GLN A 117 5.27 -2.43 5.48
C GLN A 117 3.77 -2.16 5.38
N SER A 118 2.96 -3.18 5.59
CA SER A 118 1.51 -3.10 5.58
C SER A 118 0.96 -3.26 6.98
N TYR A 119 0.24 -2.25 7.45
CA TYR A 119 -0.44 -2.25 8.74
C TYR A 119 -1.95 -2.18 8.52
N THR A 120 -2.70 -3.07 9.16
CA THR A 120 -4.17 -3.02 9.17
C THR A 120 -4.67 -2.90 10.60
N ARG A 121 -5.60 -1.99 10.84
CA ARG A 121 -6.32 -1.87 12.10
C ARG A 121 -7.80 -2.12 11.88
N MET A 122 -8.31 -3.18 12.48
CA MET A 122 -9.72 -3.56 12.42
C MET A 122 -10.41 -3.10 13.69
N GLN A 123 -11.28 -2.11 13.57
CA GLN A 123 -11.88 -1.40 14.70
C GLN A 123 -13.38 -1.69 14.85
N ALA A 124 -13.99 -2.37 13.88
CA ALA A 124 -15.41 -2.63 13.86
C ALA A 124 -15.75 -4.07 13.45
N ALA A 125 -16.92 -4.53 13.88
CA ALA A 125 -17.40 -5.88 13.63
C ALA A 125 -17.61 -6.16 12.11
N HIS A 126 -17.55 -7.43 11.73
CA HIS A 126 -17.74 -7.95 10.38
C HIS A 126 -16.78 -7.35 9.34
N SER A 127 -15.68 -6.78 9.76
CA SER A 127 -14.67 -6.23 8.85
C SER A 127 -13.79 -7.34 8.26
N ALA A 128 -13.25 -7.12 7.07
CA ALA A 128 -12.39 -8.09 6.39
C ALA A 128 -11.13 -7.42 5.82
N SER A 129 -9.98 -8.07 6.00
CA SER A 129 -8.71 -7.62 5.46
C SER A 129 -7.97 -8.76 4.77
N THR A 130 -7.54 -8.53 3.54
CA THR A 130 -6.63 -9.42 2.82
C THR A 130 -5.38 -8.66 2.43
N VAL A 131 -4.21 -9.20 2.78
CA VAL A 131 -2.91 -8.65 2.38
C VAL A 131 -2.11 -9.74 1.67
N GLU A 132 -1.74 -9.50 0.43
CA GLU A 132 -0.94 -10.42 -0.38
C GLU A 132 0.27 -9.68 -0.92
N THR A 133 1.48 -10.20 -0.66
CA THR A 133 2.71 -9.62 -1.18
C THR A 133 3.59 -10.69 -1.80
N LEU A 134 4.01 -10.47 -3.03
CA LEU A 134 5.02 -11.25 -3.72
C LEU A 134 6.27 -10.39 -3.90
N THR A 135 7.41 -10.92 -3.45
CA THR A 135 8.72 -10.29 -3.66
C THR A 135 9.56 -11.14 -4.60
N LEU A 136 10.15 -10.49 -5.60
CA LEU A 136 11.14 -11.08 -6.49
C LEU A 136 12.46 -10.35 -6.29
N ALA A 137 13.52 -11.07 -5.88
CA ALA A 137 14.83 -10.47 -5.63
C ALA A 137 15.90 -11.14 -6.48
N GLN A 138 16.68 -10.34 -7.20
CA GLN A 138 17.73 -10.79 -8.09
C GLN A 138 19.12 -10.49 -7.51
N GLY A 139 20.03 -11.47 -7.58
CA GLY A 139 21.43 -11.30 -7.19
C GLY A 139 21.62 -10.88 -5.74
N LYS A 140 22.16 -9.67 -5.51
CA LYS A 140 22.42 -9.12 -4.17
C LYS A 140 21.31 -8.15 -3.68
N ALA A 141 20.23 -8.03 -4.43
CA ALA A 141 19.12 -7.15 -4.04
C ALA A 141 18.37 -7.71 -2.82
N HIS A 142 17.76 -6.81 -2.07
CA HIS A 142 17.01 -7.17 -0.88
C HIS A 142 15.56 -6.67 -0.99
N ALA A 143 14.61 -7.59 -0.83
CA ALA A 143 13.20 -7.26 -0.68
C ALA A 143 12.71 -7.70 0.70
N VAL A 144 12.12 -6.78 1.44
CA VAL A 144 11.54 -7.02 2.75
C VAL A 144 10.05 -6.73 2.68
N ALA A 145 9.23 -7.67 3.16
CA ALA A 145 7.79 -7.47 3.26
C ALA A 145 7.30 -7.86 4.65
N ASN A 146 6.58 -6.96 5.29
CA ASN A 146 5.96 -7.17 6.58
C ASN A 146 4.47 -6.82 6.52
N ALA A 147 3.63 -7.65 7.14
CA ALA A 147 2.22 -7.40 7.31
C ALA A 147 1.82 -7.56 8.77
N TYR A 148 1.17 -6.54 9.32
CA TYR A 148 0.70 -6.51 10.70
C TYR A 148 -0.78 -6.19 10.72
N THR A 149 -1.56 -6.99 11.47
CA THR A 149 -2.97 -6.70 11.69
C THR A 149 -3.26 -6.65 13.19
N THR A 150 -3.96 -5.61 13.60
CA THR A 150 -4.51 -5.51 14.95
C THR A 150 -6.03 -5.53 14.87
N ILE A 151 -6.64 -6.31 15.77
CA ILE A 151 -8.10 -6.42 15.91
C ILE A 151 -8.46 -5.82 17.26
N ALA A 152 -9.29 -4.78 17.25
CA ALA A 152 -9.72 -4.12 18.46
C ALA A 152 -10.73 -5.00 19.24
N ALA A 153 -10.84 -4.78 20.54
CA ALA A 153 -11.91 -5.36 21.33
C ALA A 153 -13.28 -4.91 20.78
N GLY A 154 -14.20 -5.86 20.60
CA GLY A 154 -15.53 -5.60 19.99
C GLY A 154 -15.55 -5.58 18.47
N ALA A 155 -14.45 -5.83 17.80
CA ALA A 155 -14.44 -6.08 16.36
C ALA A 155 -14.76 -7.55 16.06
N ASP A 156 -15.96 -7.97 16.47
CA ASP A 156 -16.42 -9.34 16.36
C ASP A 156 -16.58 -9.77 14.88
N GLU A 157 -16.40 -11.06 14.60
CA GLU A 157 -16.48 -11.65 13.25
C GLU A 157 -15.52 -10.98 12.22
N ALA A 158 -14.39 -10.47 12.71
CA ALA A 158 -13.34 -9.95 11.84
C ALA A 158 -12.65 -11.10 11.08
N ASN A 159 -12.44 -10.92 9.78
CA ASN A 159 -11.77 -11.89 8.91
C ASN A 159 -10.43 -11.32 8.41
N VAL A 160 -9.35 -12.05 8.65
CA VAL A 160 -8.00 -11.65 8.24
C VAL A 160 -7.32 -12.75 7.43
N ARG A 161 -6.77 -12.37 6.29
CA ARG A 161 -5.90 -13.21 5.49
C ARG A 161 -4.62 -12.47 5.15
N GLN A 162 -3.48 -13.11 5.41
CA GLN A 162 -2.17 -12.57 5.03
C GLN A 162 -1.37 -13.65 4.27
N ARG A 163 -0.78 -13.27 3.15
CA ARG A 163 0.10 -14.12 2.37
C ARG A 163 1.32 -13.32 1.92
N LEU A 164 2.48 -13.70 2.42
CA LEU A 164 3.76 -13.14 2.01
C LEU A 164 4.57 -14.24 1.35
N ALA A 165 5.06 -14.01 0.15
CA ALA A 165 5.87 -14.95 -0.60
C ALA A 165 7.10 -14.23 -1.18
N GLY A 166 8.26 -14.90 -1.15
CA GLY A 166 9.50 -14.40 -1.72
C GLY A 166 10.12 -15.43 -2.65
N VAL A 167 10.58 -14.97 -3.81
CA VAL A 167 11.26 -15.77 -4.82
C VAL A 167 12.62 -15.13 -5.12
N PRO A 168 13.74 -15.78 -4.74
CA PRO A 168 15.05 -15.39 -5.22
C PRO A 168 15.21 -15.81 -6.68
N LEU A 169 15.84 -14.94 -7.49
CA LEU A 169 16.11 -15.16 -8.91
C LEU A 169 17.62 -15.21 -9.17
#